data_c43d13f80a4deee6d890726c33de9dc6
#
_entry.id   c43d13f80a4deee6d890726c33de9dc6
#
_cell.length_a   1.000
_cell.length_b   1.000
_cell.length_c   1.000
_cell.angle_alpha   90.00
_cell.angle_beta   90.00
_cell.angle_gamma   90.00
#
_symmetry.space_group_name_H-M   'P 1'
#
loop_
_entity.id
_entity.type
_entity.pdbx_description
1 polymer ?
#
loop_
_entity_poly.entity_id
_entity_poly.type
_entity_poly.pdbx_seq_one_letter_code
_entity_poly.pdbx_strand_id
1 'polypeptide(L)'
;YGDVGVGKTMVLNFFFNELKEKKLRLHFNEFMLNFHNFVHENKNKKEENVISLFVKDLKLKASLIYFDEFQVTNIVDAMILGKLFENMFKENIKIILTSNIKISELYKDGLQRDQFKPFIKIMEEKSVEHELIIEDDYRKAKENKKQRYFFPLSQETNFKINKFFRTITKNRKMLSKTLHIKGRVFEIKIFY
;
A
#
# COMPACT_ATOMS: atom_id res chain seq x y z
N TYR A 1 -14.11 -0.85 2.58
CA TYR A 1 -13.44 -2.14 2.34
C TYR A 1 -14.14 -2.92 1.23
N GLY A 2 -13.64 -4.09 0.84
CA GLY A 2 -14.23 -4.97 -0.18
C GLY A 2 -13.17 -5.82 -0.88
N ASP A 3 -13.60 -6.76 -1.70
CA ASP A 3 -12.71 -7.72 -2.36
C ASP A 3 -11.69 -7.09 -3.32
N VAL A 4 -10.73 -7.88 -3.73
CA VAL A 4 -9.73 -7.47 -4.72
C VAL A 4 -10.44 -7.25 -6.07
N GLY A 5 -10.18 -6.12 -6.71
CA GLY A 5 -10.74 -5.82 -8.03
C GLY A 5 -12.02 -5.00 -8.04
N VAL A 6 -12.68 -4.78 -6.89
CA VAL A 6 -13.93 -4.01 -6.81
C VAL A 6 -13.77 -2.49 -7.02
N GLY A 7 -12.56 -2.01 -7.31
CA GLY A 7 -12.36 -0.60 -7.66
C GLY A 7 -12.12 0.35 -6.48
N LYS A 8 -11.88 -0.13 -5.24
CA LYS A 8 -11.61 0.72 -4.06
C LYS A 8 -10.63 1.85 -4.36
N THR A 9 -9.45 1.50 -4.83
CA THR A 9 -8.38 2.45 -5.15
C THR A 9 -8.80 3.44 -6.24
N MET A 10 -9.61 3.00 -7.22
CA MET A 10 -10.10 3.87 -8.29
C MET A 10 -11.05 4.94 -7.73
N VAL A 11 -12.05 4.54 -6.95
CA VAL A 11 -13.02 5.47 -6.33
C VAL A 11 -12.32 6.47 -5.44
N LEU A 12 -11.42 6.01 -4.58
CA LEU A 12 -10.68 6.91 -3.68
C LEU A 12 -9.68 7.81 -4.42
N ASN A 13 -9.13 7.39 -5.56
CA ASN A 13 -8.30 8.27 -6.39
C ASN A 13 -9.08 9.46 -6.94
N PHE A 14 -10.31 9.25 -7.41
CA PHE A 14 -11.16 10.35 -7.85
C PHE A 14 -11.39 11.33 -6.70
N PHE A 15 -11.83 10.84 -5.55
CA PHE A 15 -12.02 11.67 -4.37
C PHE A 15 -10.73 12.38 -3.93
N PHE A 16 -9.64 11.66 -3.81
CA PHE A 16 -8.36 12.21 -3.38
C PHE A 16 -7.85 13.32 -4.32
N ASN A 17 -8.04 13.18 -5.62
CA ASN A 17 -7.57 14.18 -6.59
C ASN A 17 -8.33 15.49 -6.48
N GLU A 18 -9.64 15.45 -6.20
CA GLU A 18 -10.50 16.64 -6.07
C GLU A 18 -10.23 17.44 -4.78
N LEU A 19 -9.65 16.84 -3.76
CA LEU A 19 -9.37 17.54 -2.50
C LEU A 19 -8.25 18.56 -2.68
N LYS A 20 -8.45 19.78 -2.16
CA LYS A 20 -7.48 20.89 -2.22
C LYS A 20 -6.56 20.96 -0.98
N GLU A 21 -6.80 20.14 0.03
CA GLU A 21 -6.02 20.12 1.26
C GLU A 21 -4.61 19.60 1.03
N LYS A 22 -3.68 19.92 1.96
CA LYS A 22 -2.37 19.23 2.04
C LYS A 22 -2.63 17.75 2.31
N LYS A 23 -2.34 16.90 1.35
CA LYS A 23 -2.68 15.49 1.37
C LYS A 23 -1.48 14.63 1.01
N LEU A 24 -1.42 13.45 1.62
CA LEU A 24 -0.37 12.46 1.39
C LEU A 24 -1.01 11.10 1.12
N ARG A 25 -0.54 10.39 0.11
CA ARG A 25 -0.93 9.01 -0.16
C ARG A 25 0.27 8.12 0.02
N LEU A 26 0.09 7.06 0.79
CA LEU A 26 1.13 6.07 1.11
C LEU A 26 0.54 4.66 1.08
N HIS A 27 1.32 3.70 0.64
CA HIS A 27 1.04 2.31 1.00
C HIS A 27 1.28 2.11 2.49
N PHE A 28 0.40 1.36 3.15
CA PHE A 28 0.50 1.17 4.59
C PHE A 28 1.85 0.59 5.03
N ASN A 29 2.39 -0.37 4.27
CA ASN A 29 3.70 -0.94 4.56
C ASN A 29 4.84 0.08 4.47
N GLU A 30 4.78 1.00 3.52
CA GLU A 30 5.76 2.09 3.39
C GLU A 30 5.67 3.05 4.59
N PHE A 31 4.46 3.37 5.02
CA PHE A 31 4.22 4.18 6.20
C PHE A 31 4.84 3.55 7.46
N MET A 32 4.61 2.25 7.69
CA MET A 32 5.16 1.55 8.84
C MET A 32 6.70 1.47 8.77
N LEU A 33 7.26 1.24 7.59
CA LEU A 33 8.72 1.26 7.42
C LEU A 33 9.32 2.63 7.78
N ASN A 34 8.69 3.71 7.32
CA ASN A 34 9.11 5.07 7.64
C ASN A 34 9.00 5.36 9.14
N PHE A 35 7.94 4.89 9.79
CA PHE A 35 7.77 4.99 11.23
C PHE A 35 8.88 4.24 11.99
N HIS A 36 9.16 2.98 11.64
CA HIS A 36 10.22 2.20 12.28
C HIS A 36 11.61 2.82 12.09
N ASN A 37 11.92 3.35 10.92
CA ASN A 37 13.16 4.09 10.68
C ASN A 37 13.24 5.32 11.59
N PHE A 38 12.15 6.08 11.70
CA PHE A 38 12.09 7.25 12.59
C PHE A 38 12.29 6.87 14.06
N VAL A 39 11.69 5.77 14.53
CA VAL A 39 11.89 5.22 15.88
C VAL A 39 13.35 4.85 16.09
N HIS A 40 13.97 4.18 15.14
CA HIS A 40 15.38 3.78 15.19
C HIS A 40 16.31 5.00 15.28
N GLU A 41 16.06 6.04 14.54
CA GLU A 41 16.83 7.29 14.59
C GLU A 41 16.66 8.04 15.93
N ASN A 42 15.53 7.86 16.60
CA ASN A 42 15.18 8.52 17.86
C ASN A 42 15.19 7.59 19.09
N LYS A 43 15.90 6.45 19.02
CA LYS A 43 15.93 5.39 20.06
C LYS A 43 16.30 5.86 21.48
N ASN A 44 16.92 7.02 21.63
CA ASN A 44 17.28 7.60 22.92
C ASN A 44 16.10 8.31 23.63
N LYS A 45 14.94 8.43 22.97
CA LYS A 45 13.74 9.05 23.52
C LYS A 45 12.74 7.98 23.96
N LYS A 46 11.85 8.32 24.90
CA LYS A 46 10.74 7.46 25.28
C LYS A 46 9.80 7.23 24.08
N GLU A 47 9.27 6.03 23.93
CA GLU A 47 8.40 5.62 22.81
C GLU A 47 7.22 6.60 22.57
N GLU A 48 6.53 7.01 23.63
CA GLU A 48 5.41 7.96 23.53
C GLU A 48 5.82 9.32 22.94
N ASN A 49 7.02 9.80 23.29
CA ASN A 49 7.56 11.03 22.74
C ASN A 49 7.91 10.86 21.25
N VAL A 50 8.41 9.70 20.85
CA VAL A 50 8.77 9.42 19.46
C VAL A 50 7.52 9.35 18.58
N ILE A 51 6.44 8.69 19.05
CA ILE A 51 5.16 8.66 18.34
C ILE A 51 4.61 10.07 18.14
N SER A 52 4.58 10.89 19.22
CA SER A 52 4.09 12.26 19.14
C SER A 52 4.91 13.12 18.17
N LEU A 53 6.23 12.99 18.19
CA LEU A 53 7.13 13.70 17.27
C LEU A 53 6.89 13.28 15.80
N PHE A 54 6.77 11.99 15.55
CA PHE A 54 6.49 11.47 14.21
C PHE A 54 5.16 12.01 13.68
N VAL A 55 4.11 11.98 14.50
CA VAL A 55 2.79 12.47 14.11
C VAL A 55 2.78 13.97 13.85
N LYS A 56 3.52 14.76 14.65
CA LYS A 56 3.69 16.19 14.40
C LYS A 56 4.41 16.46 13.08
N ASP A 57 5.45 15.70 12.76
CA ASP A 57 6.13 15.80 11.46
C ASP A 57 5.18 15.45 10.29
N LEU A 58 4.37 14.42 10.46
CA LEU A 58 3.32 14.09 9.48
C LEU A 58 2.31 15.22 9.30
N LYS A 59 1.86 15.84 10.40
CA LYS A 59 0.91 16.96 10.38
C LYS A 59 1.43 18.16 9.61
N LEU A 60 2.72 18.44 9.69
CA LEU A 60 3.35 19.51 8.90
C LEU A 60 3.30 19.21 7.39
N LYS A 61 3.39 17.94 7.03
CA LYS A 61 3.38 17.48 5.63
C LYS A 61 1.97 17.35 5.04
N ALA A 62 1.01 16.92 5.85
CA ALA A 62 -0.36 16.66 5.38
C ALA A 62 -1.40 16.81 6.48
N SER A 63 -2.57 17.34 6.12
CA SER A 63 -3.78 17.35 6.96
C SER A 63 -4.69 16.14 6.70
N LEU A 64 -4.46 15.45 5.57
CA LEU A 64 -5.16 14.24 5.18
C LEU A 64 -4.16 13.18 4.69
N ILE A 65 -4.29 11.97 5.21
CA ILE A 65 -3.47 10.83 4.79
C ILE A 65 -4.39 9.74 4.22
N TYR A 66 -4.06 9.28 3.03
CA TYR A 66 -4.69 8.13 2.40
C TYR A 66 -3.76 6.92 2.46
N PHE A 67 -4.15 5.92 3.23
CA PHE A 67 -3.48 4.63 3.30
C PHE A 67 -4.08 3.67 2.26
N ASP A 68 -3.27 3.32 1.27
CA ASP A 68 -3.65 2.30 0.30
C ASP A 68 -3.22 0.91 0.80
N GLU A 69 -4.07 -0.08 0.56
CA GLU A 69 -3.82 -1.48 0.93
C GLU A 69 -3.51 -1.67 2.43
N PHE A 70 -4.41 -1.14 3.28
CA PHE A 70 -4.26 -1.27 4.72
C PHE A 70 -4.42 -2.74 5.15
N GLN A 71 -3.32 -3.32 5.61
CA GLN A 71 -3.25 -4.70 6.07
C GLN A 71 -2.22 -4.82 7.19
N VAL A 72 -2.60 -5.47 8.29
CA VAL A 72 -1.73 -5.69 9.45
C VAL A 72 -1.36 -7.17 9.51
N THR A 73 -0.08 -7.47 9.35
CA THR A 73 0.44 -8.83 9.35
C THR A 73 1.50 -9.07 10.44
N ASN A 74 2.05 -7.99 10.99
CA ASN A 74 3.15 -8.01 11.94
C ASN A 74 2.64 -7.64 13.34
N ILE A 75 3.05 -8.40 14.36
CA ILE A 75 2.68 -8.15 15.75
C ILE A 75 3.22 -6.81 16.26
N VAL A 76 4.43 -6.42 15.85
CA VAL A 76 5.04 -5.14 16.28
C VAL A 76 4.20 -3.97 15.80
N ASP A 77 3.73 -4.03 14.54
CA ASP A 77 2.84 -3.02 13.98
C ASP A 77 1.50 -3.02 14.72
N ALA A 78 0.92 -4.22 14.94
CA ALA A 78 -0.35 -4.36 15.64
C ALA A 78 -0.35 -3.70 17.03
N MET A 79 0.73 -3.85 17.79
CA MET A 79 0.85 -3.29 19.14
C MET A 79 0.93 -1.77 19.17
N ILE A 80 1.49 -1.16 18.12
CA ILE A 80 1.77 0.28 18.11
C ILE A 80 0.67 1.11 17.43
N LEU A 81 -0.11 0.48 16.55
CA LEU A 81 -1.12 1.17 15.73
C LEU A 81 -2.16 1.91 16.55
N GLY A 82 -2.62 1.36 17.67
CA GLY A 82 -3.56 2.02 18.56
C GLY A 82 -3.07 3.40 19.00
N LYS A 83 -1.86 3.46 19.57
CA LYS A 83 -1.23 4.72 20.03
C LYS A 83 -0.95 5.67 18.87
N LEU A 84 -0.50 5.14 17.72
CA LEU A 84 -0.15 5.94 16.57
C LEU A 84 -1.38 6.64 15.99
N PHE A 85 -2.47 5.90 15.74
CA PHE A 85 -3.70 6.46 15.20
C PHE A 85 -4.40 7.40 16.19
N GLU A 86 -4.40 7.08 17.49
CA GLU A 86 -4.89 7.98 18.53
C GLU A 86 -4.20 9.34 18.47
N ASN A 87 -2.86 9.37 18.37
CA ASN A 87 -2.10 10.60 18.23
C ASN A 87 -2.42 11.34 16.92
N MET A 88 -2.59 10.62 15.81
CA MET A 88 -2.98 11.21 14.53
C MET A 88 -4.35 11.91 14.63
N PHE A 89 -5.33 11.28 15.27
CA PHE A 89 -6.64 11.90 15.51
C PHE A 89 -6.57 13.10 16.46
N LYS A 90 -5.73 13.05 17.53
CA LYS A 90 -5.49 14.18 18.42
C LYS A 90 -4.91 15.40 17.69
N GLU A 91 -4.05 15.16 16.70
CA GLU A 91 -3.48 16.21 15.86
C GLU A 91 -4.41 16.62 14.69
N ASN A 92 -5.66 16.15 14.69
CA ASN A 92 -6.64 16.42 13.63
C ASN A 92 -6.12 16.07 12.23
N ILE A 93 -5.45 14.93 12.09
CA ILE A 93 -5.13 14.34 10.79
C ILE A 93 -6.33 13.53 10.33
N LYS A 94 -6.89 13.88 9.17
CA LYS A 94 -7.93 13.10 8.52
C LYS A 94 -7.31 11.86 7.89
N ILE A 95 -8.00 10.73 8.03
CA ILE A 95 -7.49 9.45 7.53
C ILE A 95 -8.51 8.83 6.58
N ILE A 96 -8.05 8.39 5.44
CA ILE A 96 -8.77 7.54 4.51
C ILE A 96 -7.95 6.28 4.34
N LEU A 97 -8.60 5.12 4.31
CA LEU A 97 -7.91 3.87 4.05
C LEU A 97 -8.72 2.92 3.17
N THR A 98 -8.02 2.12 2.38
CA THR A 98 -8.59 0.97 1.68
C THR A 98 -8.10 -0.31 2.31
N SER A 99 -9.01 -1.27 2.51
CA SER A 99 -8.69 -2.61 2.98
C SER A 99 -9.48 -3.66 2.19
N ASN A 100 -8.97 -4.88 2.13
CA ASN A 100 -9.71 -6.00 1.55
C ASN A 100 -10.71 -6.62 2.54
N ILE A 101 -10.52 -6.36 3.82
CA ILE A 101 -11.34 -6.89 4.90
C ILE A 101 -11.85 -5.78 5.81
N LYS A 102 -12.90 -6.06 6.53
CA LYS A 102 -13.50 -5.17 7.52
C LYS A 102 -12.52 -4.85 8.65
N ILE A 103 -12.60 -3.64 9.25
CA ILE A 103 -11.73 -3.23 10.36
C ILE A 103 -11.79 -4.21 11.52
N SER A 104 -12.99 -4.66 11.91
CA SER A 104 -13.18 -5.63 12.99
C SER A 104 -12.51 -6.98 12.76
N GLU A 105 -12.19 -7.33 11.50
CA GLU A 105 -11.55 -8.58 11.11
C GLU A 105 -10.04 -8.45 10.85
N LEU A 106 -9.53 -7.22 10.88
CA LEU A 106 -8.09 -7.00 10.77
C LEU A 106 -7.33 -7.78 11.85
N TYR A 107 -6.23 -8.42 11.43
CA TYR A 107 -5.37 -9.17 12.35
C TYR A 107 -6.11 -10.26 13.15
N LYS A 108 -7.16 -10.90 12.59
CA LYS A 108 -8.07 -11.83 13.29
C LYS A 108 -7.34 -13.01 13.93
N ASP A 109 -6.40 -13.61 13.21
CA ASP A 109 -5.64 -14.77 13.66
C ASP A 109 -4.22 -14.41 14.13
N GLY A 110 -3.99 -13.13 14.38
CA GLY A 110 -2.68 -12.63 14.79
C GLY A 110 -2.35 -12.92 16.25
N LEU A 111 -1.05 -13.10 16.52
CA LEU A 111 -0.55 -13.26 17.88
C LEU A 111 -0.88 -12.05 18.74
N GLN A 112 -1.28 -12.30 20.00
CA GLN A 112 -1.62 -11.24 20.97
C GLN A 112 -2.65 -10.22 20.43
N ARG A 113 -3.64 -10.68 19.71
CA ARG A 113 -4.70 -9.85 19.11
C ARG A 113 -5.36 -8.90 20.11
N ASP A 114 -5.41 -9.25 21.40
CA ASP A 114 -5.97 -8.38 22.42
C ASP A 114 -5.28 -7.03 22.52
N GLN A 115 -4.00 -6.95 22.19
CA GLN A 115 -3.25 -5.69 22.13
C GLN A 115 -3.58 -4.87 20.88
N PHE A 116 -4.16 -5.47 19.86
CA PHE A 116 -4.66 -4.80 18.66
C PHE A 116 -6.10 -4.28 18.80
N LYS A 117 -6.90 -4.83 19.71
CA LYS A 117 -8.28 -4.41 19.94
C LYS A 117 -8.45 -2.91 20.21
N PRO A 118 -7.56 -2.21 20.95
CA PRO A 118 -7.64 -0.76 21.11
C PRO A 118 -7.63 -0.01 19.78
N PHE A 119 -6.84 -0.43 18.81
CA PHE A 119 -6.85 0.15 17.46
C PHE A 119 -8.20 -0.05 16.78
N ILE A 120 -8.75 -1.27 16.81
CA ILE A 120 -10.08 -1.57 16.23
C ILE A 120 -11.12 -0.63 16.84
N LYS A 121 -11.17 -0.53 18.17
CA LYS A 121 -12.11 0.34 18.88
C LYS A 121 -11.99 1.81 18.46
N ILE A 122 -10.78 2.35 18.40
CA ILE A 122 -10.53 3.73 17.96
C ILE A 122 -11.03 3.93 16.52
N MET A 123 -10.80 2.98 15.64
CA MET A 123 -11.25 3.08 14.26
C MET A 123 -12.77 3.00 14.13
N GLU A 124 -13.43 2.12 14.87
CA GLU A 124 -14.90 2.02 14.90
C GLU A 124 -15.55 3.29 15.45
N GLU A 125 -14.92 3.94 16.43
CA GLU A 125 -15.43 5.19 17.02
C GLU A 125 -15.16 6.43 16.14
N LYS A 126 -14.09 6.45 15.37
CA LYS A 126 -13.60 7.64 14.66
C LYS A 126 -13.78 7.59 13.14
N SER A 127 -14.20 6.47 12.59
CA SER A 127 -14.35 6.30 11.14
C SER A 127 -15.70 5.75 10.75
N VAL A 128 -16.04 5.92 9.47
CA VAL A 128 -17.21 5.31 8.83
C VAL A 128 -16.72 4.30 7.82
N GLU A 129 -17.22 3.08 7.91
CA GLU A 129 -16.91 2.02 6.97
C GLU A 129 -17.93 1.96 5.84
N HIS A 130 -17.43 1.80 4.62
CA HIS A 130 -18.22 1.52 3.44
C HIS A 130 -17.73 0.25 2.77
N GLU A 131 -18.62 -0.68 2.51
CA GLU A 131 -18.35 -1.87 1.74
C GLU A 131 -18.58 -1.61 0.25
N LEU A 132 -17.59 -1.92 -0.56
CA LEU A 132 -17.73 -1.93 -2.01
C LEU A 132 -17.93 -3.35 -2.49
N ILE A 133 -19.13 -3.63 -3.02
CA ILE A 133 -19.51 -4.91 -3.60
C ILE A 133 -19.71 -4.71 -5.10
N ILE A 134 -19.06 -5.53 -5.91
CA ILE A 134 -19.30 -5.61 -7.36
C ILE A 134 -19.45 -7.10 -7.69
N GLU A 135 -20.54 -7.45 -8.36
CA GLU A 135 -20.84 -8.83 -8.73
C GLU A 135 -19.75 -9.42 -9.65
N ASP A 136 -19.15 -8.59 -10.52
CA ASP A 136 -18.10 -9.01 -11.45
C ASP A 136 -16.81 -8.21 -11.30
N ASP A 137 -15.66 -8.89 -11.20
CA ASP A 137 -14.34 -8.24 -11.29
C ASP A 137 -14.14 -7.67 -12.71
N TYR A 138 -14.27 -6.33 -12.85
CA TYR A 138 -14.12 -5.62 -14.12
C TYR A 138 -12.75 -5.84 -14.81
N ARG A 139 -11.74 -6.29 -14.06
CA ARG A 139 -10.42 -6.63 -14.63
C ARG A 139 -10.52 -7.89 -15.48
N LYS A 140 -11.41 -8.84 -15.12
CA LYS A 140 -11.67 -10.05 -15.88
C LYS A 140 -12.41 -9.77 -17.19
N ALA A 141 -13.29 -8.77 -17.22
CA ALA A 141 -14.04 -8.37 -18.40
C ALA A 141 -13.14 -7.85 -19.55
N LYS A 142 -11.93 -7.35 -19.25
CA LYS A 142 -10.93 -6.91 -20.21
C LYS A 142 -9.91 -7.99 -20.59
N GLU A 143 -10.08 -9.21 -20.13
CA GLU A 143 -9.22 -10.31 -20.57
C GLU A 143 -9.52 -10.69 -22.04
N ASN A 144 -9.05 -9.83 -22.94
CA ASN A 144 -8.75 -10.31 -24.29
C ASN A 144 -7.83 -11.52 -24.14
N LYS A 145 -8.21 -12.65 -24.76
CA LYS A 145 -7.53 -13.96 -24.78
C LYS A 145 -6.08 -13.94 -25.30
N LYS A 146 -5.33 -12.87 -25.07
CA LYS A 146 -3.90 -12.80 -25.40
C LYS A 146 -3.13 -13.47 -24.30
N GLN A 147 -2.45 -14.56 -24.64
CA GLN A 147 -1.54 -15.26 -23.75
C GLN A 147 -0.57 -14.28 -23.10
N ARG A 148 -0.64 -14.13 -21.75
CA ARG A 148 0.19 -13.18 -20.97
C ARG A 148 1.35 -13.86 -20.25
N TYR A 149 1.38 -15.18 -20.28
CA TYR A 149 2.45 -16.00 -19.72
C TYR A 149 2.86 -17.07 -20.72
N PHE A 150 4.10 -17.46 -20.64
CA PHE A 150 4.71 -18.40 -21.57
C PHE A 150 5.29 -19.57 -20.77
N PHE A 151 4.70 -20.74 -20.97
CA PHE A 151 5.08 -21.99 -20.31
C PHE A 151 4.84 -23.17 -21.25
N PRO A 152 5.66 -24.25 -21.15
CA PRO A 152 6.91 -24.39 -20.42
C PRO A 152 8.07 -23.58 -21.04
N LEU A 153 9.17 -23.42 -20.30
CA LEU A 153 10.37 -22.77 -20.82
C LEU A 153 11.04 -23.71 -21.85
N SER A 154 10.84 -23.42 -23.12
CA SER A 154 11.37 -24.16 -24.26
C SER A 154 11.89 -23.20 -25.33
N GLN A 155 12.60 -23.73 -26.34
CA GLN A 155 13.04 -22.91 -27.48
C GLN A 155 11.86 -22.29 -28.24
N GLU A 156 10.75 -23.05 -28.38
CA GLU A 156 9.53 -22.56 -29.01
C GLU A 156 8.91 -21.41 -28.21
N THR A 157 8.87 -21.54 -26.88
CA THR A 157 8.36 -20.50 -25.98
C THR A 157 9.24 -19.25 -26.04
N ASN A 158 10.56 -19.40 -26.07
CA ASN A 158 11.48 -18.29 -26.25
C ASN A 158 11.27 -17.55 -27.58
N PHE A 159 11.00 -18.29 -28.66
CA PHE A 159 10.63 -17.68 -29.92
C PHE A 159 9.32 -16.87 -29.84
N LYS A 160 8.29 -17.42 -29.18
CA LYS A 160 7.00 -16.72 -28.94
C LYS A 160 7.20 -15.46 -28.09
N ILE A 161 8.02 -15.51 -27.04
CA ILE A 161 8.38 -14.37 -26.21
C ILE A 161 9.07 -13.29 -27.06
N ASN A 162 10.08 -13.66 -27.82
CA ASN A 162 10.81 -12.72 -28.65
C ASN A 162 9.91 -12.06 -29.72
N LYS A 163 9.02 -12.84 -30.35
CA LYS A 163 8.01 -12.31 -31.28
C LYS A 163 7.07 -11.32 -30.60
N PHE A 164 6.58 -11.66 -29.41
CA PHE A 164 5.72 -10.78 -28.60
C PHE A 164 6.42 -9.48 -28.25
N PHE A 165 7.67 -9.54 -27.78
CA PHE A 165 8.47 -8.36 -27.48
C PHE A 165 8.70 -7.48 -28.70
N ARG A 166 9.05 -8.05 -29.85
CA ARG A 166 9.19 -7.30 -31.11
C ARG A 166 7.92 -6.56 -31.49
N THR A 167 6.78 -7.18 -31.28
CA THR A 167 5.47 -6.55 -31.54
C THR A 167 5.22 -5.37 -30.62
N ILE A 168 5.48 -5.52 -29.31
CA ILE A 168 5.28 -4.43 -28.32
C ILE A 168 6.26 -3.29 -28.54
N THR A 169 7.52 -3.61 -28.78
CA THR A 169 8.60 -2.63 -28.91
C THR A 169 8.71 -2.05 -30.31
N LYS A 170 7.83 -2.45 -31.24
CA LYS A 170 7.87 -2.04 -32.65
C LYS A 170 9.26 -2.22 -33.28
N ASN A 171 9.92 -3.36 -32.99
CA ASN A 171 11.29 -3.68 -33.43
C ASN A 171 12.39 -2.70 -33.00
N ARG A 172 12.19 -1.95 -31.92
CA ARG A 172 13.26 -1.08 -31.40
C ARG A 172 14.44 -1.90 -30.86
N LYS A 173 15.63 -1.31 -30.90
CA LYS A 173 16.84 -1.97 -30.39
C LYS A 173 16.78 -2.11 -28.88
N MET A 174 17.24 -3.27 -28.40
CA MET A 174 17.42 -3.52 -26.98
C MET A 174 18.58 -2.68 -26.44
N LEU A 175 18.35 -1.99 -25.32
CA LEU A 175 19.38 -1.30 -24.55
C LEU A 175 19.49 -1.95 -23.17
N SER A 176 20.70 -2.02 -22.63
CA SER A 176 20.91 -2.40 -21.24
C SER A 176 21.02 -1.15 -20.37
N LYS A 177 20.44 -1.20 -19.18
CA LYS A 177 20.55 -0.16 -18.17
C LYS A 177 20.91 -0.77 -16.84
N THR A 178 21.94 -0.24 -16.20
CA THR A 178 22.32 -0.62 -14.85
C THR A 178 21.61 0.27 -13.85
N LEU A 179 20.88 -0.33 -12.92
CA LEU A 179 20.20 0.36 -11.82
C LEU A 179 20.90 0.05 -10.51
N HIS A 180 21.15 1.07 -9.71
CA HIS A 180 21.65 0.94 -8.34
C HIS A 180 20.50 1.23 -7.37
N ILE A 181 20.02 0.20 -6.67
CA ILE A 181 18.89 0.31 -5.73
C ILE A 181 19.34 -0.25 -4.38
N LYS A 182 19.35 0.59 -3.36
CA LYS A 182 19.69 0.19 -1.96
C LYS A 182 20.98 -0.64 -1.87
N GLY A 183 22.05 -0.22 -2.54
CA GLY A 183 23.35 -0.89 -2.54
C GLY A 183 23.43 -2.16 -3.39
N ARG A 184 22.39 -2.52 -4.13
CA ARG A 184 22.38 -3.63 -5.08
C ARG A 184 22.43 -3.11 -6.50
N VAL A 185 23.12 -3.86 -7.36
CA VAL A 185 23.25 -3.54 -8.80
C VAL A 185 22.35 -4.48 -9.58
N PHE A 186 21.49 -3.91 -10.43
CA PHE A 186 20.60 -4.65 -11.32
C PHE A 186 20.90 -4.25 -12.76
N GLU A 187 21.20 -5.22 -13.60
CA GLU A 187 21.32 -5.01 -15.04
C GLU A 187 19.97 -5.35 -15.71
N ILE A 188 19.35 -4.36 -16.32
CA ILE A 188 18.04 -4.50 -16.97
C ILE A 188 18.22 -4.30 -18.46
N LYS A 189 17.73 -5.26 -19.25
CA LYS A 189 17.59 -5.14 -20.69
C LYS A 189 16.30 -4.40 -21.00
N ILE A 190 16.40 -3.23 -21.59
CA ILE A 190 15.27 -2.36 -21.89
C ILE A 190 15.04 -2.33 -23.39
N PHE A 191 13.79 -2.46 -23.80
CA PHE A 191 13.36 -2.27 -25.18
C PHE A 191 12.64 -0.91 -25.26
N TYR A 192 13.04 -0.08 -26.20
CA TYR A 192 12.42 1.20 -26.49
C TYR A 192 11.54 1.13 -27.72
#